data_66545ef2ec93cda552af1640fd409282
#
_entry.id   66545ef2ec93cda552af1640fd409282
#
_cell.length_a   1.000
_cell.length_b   1.000
_cell.length_c   1.000
_cell.angle_alpha   90.00
_cell.angle_beta   90.00
_cell.angle_gamma   90.00
#
_symmetry.space_group_name_H-M   'P 1'
#
loop_
_entity.id
_entity.type
_entity.pdbx_description
1 polymer ?
#
loop_
_entity_poly.entity_id
_entity_poly.type
_entity_poly.pdbx_seq_one_letter_code
_entity_poly.pdbx_strand_id
1 'polypeptide(L)'
;MASIDNARAPYHLPADRGLADVWWKEGRISVKLTGAETGGALAQVVSDDPRGTAPPLHVHHHEDETFYVLDGELSVIVDGREQRLSTGDYAVVPRGVPHAYLVHSERARMLVTFSPAGFEQVFVEIGVPAIGEEPPADAVFPTPDEAVRIFAAYGCELVGPPPSL
;
A
#
# COMPACT_ATOMS: atom_id res chain seq x y z
N MET A 1 -5.26 -18.10 -35.10
CA MET A 1 -4.08 -17.48 -34.44
C MET A 1 -4.60 -16.27 -33.69
N ALA A 2 -4.71 -16.37 -32.37
CA ALA A 2 -5.04 -15.22 -31.54
C ALA A 2 -3.84 -14.28 -31.57
N SER A 3 -4.02 -13.05 -32.07
CA SER A 3 -2.99 -12.03 -32.01
C SER A 3 -2.80 -11.64 -30.55
N ILE A 4 -1.58 -11.79 -30.03
CA ILE A 4 -1.18 -11.22 -28.77
C ILE A 4 -0.92 -9.72 -29.03
N ASP A 5 -2.00 -8.99 -29.29
CA ASP A 5 -1.95 -7.56 -29.55
C ASP A 5 -2.43 -6.80 -28.28
N ASN A 6 -1.77 -7.08 -27.16
CA ASN A 6 -1.89 -6.30 -25.93
C ASN A 6 -0.49 -5.92 -25.46
N ALA A 7 0.32 -5.42 -26.38
CA ALA A 7 1.60 -4.79 -26.07
C ALA A 7 1.30 -3.50 -25.30
N ARG A 8 1.30 -3.61 -23.96
CA ARG A 8 1.23 -2.47 -23.07
C ARG A 8 2.40 -1.56 -23.39
N ALA A 9 2.10 -0.30 -23.68
CA ALA A 9 3.14 0.66 -23.99
C ALA A 9 4.08 0.82 -22.78
N PRO A 10 5.39 0.77 -22.97
CA PRO A 10 6.32 1.07 -21.89
C PRO A 10 6.14 2.52 -21.45
N TYR A 11 6.24 2.77 -20.12
CA TYR A 11 6.20 4.11 -19.58
C TYR A 11 7.31 4.33 -18.55
N HIS A 12 7.58 5.59 -18.28
CA HIS A 12 8.49 6.05 -17.23
C HIS A 12 7.74 7.00 -16.31
N LEU A 13 7.86 6.78 -15.00
CA LEU A 13 7.34 7.67 -13.96
C LEU A 13 8.51 8.30 -13.19
N PRO A 14 8.55 9.63 -13.03
CA PRO A 14 9.45 10.27 -12.08
C PRO A 14 9.32 9.70 -10.68
N ALA A 15 10.34 9.88 -9.84
CA ALA A 15 10.38 9.30 -8.50
C ALA A 15 9.21 9.76 -7.60
N ASP A 16 8.79 11.02 -7.79
CA ASP A 16 7.75 11.70 -7.03
C ASP A 16 6.34 11.56 -7.61
N ARG A 17 6.17 10.78 -8.69
CA ARG A 17 4.87 10.59 -9.37
C ARG A 17 4.49 9.13 -9.55
N GLY A 18 3.18 8.88 -9.43
CA GLY A 18 2.51 7.64 -9.78
C GLY A 18 1.57 7.80 -10.99
N LEU A 19 0.92 6.72 -11.37
CA LEU A 19 -0.28 6.70 -12.22
C LEU A 19 -1.44 7.40 -11.48
N ALA A 20 -1.45 7.26 -10.15
CA ALA A 20 -2.26 8.03 -9.23
C ALA A 20 -1.42 8.34 -7.99
N ASP A 21 -1.57 9.54 -7.46
CA ASP A 21 -0.95 9.97 -6.21
C ASP A 21 -2.04 10.43 -5.26
N VAL A 22 -2.09 9.86 -4.06
CA VAL A 22 -3.11 10.16 -3.07
C VAL A 22 -2.49 10.38 -1.69
N TRP A 23 -3.16 11.19 -0.88
CA TRP A 23 -2.98 11.25 0.55
C TRP A 23 -3.95 10.31 1.22
N TRP A 24 -3.46 9.47 2.10
CA TRP A 24 -4.24 8.75 3.09
C TRP A 24 -3.79 9.21 4.47
N LYS A 25 -4.59 10.11 5.08
CA LYS A 25 -4.19 10.87 6.26
C LYS A 25 -2.89 11.64 5.99
N GLU A 26 -1.83 11.39 6.74
CA GLU A 26 -0.53 12.04 6.59
C GLU A 26 0.47 11.25 5.72
N GLY A 27 0.10 10.03 5.32
CA GLY A 27 0.88 9.20 4.41
C GLY A 27 0.56 9.51 2.95
N ARG A 28 1.59 9.52 2.10
CA ARG A 28 1.45 9.67 0.66
C ARG A 28 1.64 8.33 -0.03
N ILE A 29 0.70 7.98 -0.89
CA ILE A 29 0.73 6.75 -1.66
C ILE A 29 0.77 7.08 -3.14
N SER A 30 1.78 6.57 -3.83
CA SER A 30 1.97 6.70 -5.28
C SER A 30 1.78 5.34 -5.94
N VAL A 31 0.71 5.17 -6.70
CA VAL A 31 0.47 3.95 -7.48
C VAL A 31 1.41 3.92 -8.67
N LYS A 32 2.33 2.97 -8.73
CA LYS A 32 3.36 2.88 -9.77
C LYS A 32 2.99 1.91 -10.88
N LEU A 33 2.18 0.91 -10.56
CA LEU A 33 1.80 -0.16 -11.47
C LEU A 33 0.46 -0.73 -11.02
N THR A 34 -0.46 -0.96 -11.96
CA THR A 34 -1.77 -1.55 -11.67
C THR A 34 -1.97 -2.87 -12.41
N GLY A 35 -3.06 -3.54 -12.08
CA GLY A 35 -3.49 -4.73 -12.80
C GLY A 35 -3.73 -4.50 -14.29
N ALA A 36 -4.07 -3.28 -14.70
CA ALA A 36 -4.27 -2.94 -16.12
C ALA A 36 -2.97 -3.11 -16.91
N GLU A 37 -1.83 -2.65 -16.36
CA GLU A 37 -0.52 -2.76 -17.02
C GLU A 37 0.06 -4.18 -16.92
N THR A 38 -0.33 -4.98 -15.93
CA THR A 38 0.26 -6.32 -15.69
C THR A 38 -0.63 -7.49 -16.10
N GLY A 39 -1.87 -7.24 -16.60
CA GLY A 39 -2.86 -8.30 -16.86
C GLY A 39 -3.36 -8.95 -15.58
N GLY A 40 -3.38 -8.20 -14.50
CA GLY A 40 -3.77 -8.69 -13.20
C GLY A 40 -2.66 -9.44 -12.44
N ALA A 41 -1.43 -9.52 -12.97
CA ALA A 41 -0.39 -10.32 -12.36
C ALA A 41 0.11 -9.72 -11.03
N LEU A 42 0.32 -8.41 -11.00
CA LEU A 42 0.74 -7.68 -9.81
C LEU A 42 0.44 -6.18 -9.92
N ALA A 43 0.42 -5.52 -8.78
CA ALA A 43 0.39 -4.06 -8.66
C ALA A 43 1.49 -3.59 -7.71
N GLN A 44 1.91 -2.34 -7.87
CA GLN A 44 2.94 -1.74 -7.01
C GLN A 44 2.57 -0.33 -6.60
N VAL A 45 2.77 -0.03 -5.33
CA VAL A 45 2.65 1.31 -4.78
C VAL A 45 3.93 1.68 -4.05
N VAL A 46 4.25 2.97 -4.03
CA VAL A 46 5.23 3.52 -3.08
C VAL A 46 4.45 4.23 -1.98
N SER A 47 4.61 3.80 -0.75
CA SER A 47 4.11 4.49 0.42
C SER A 47 5.23 5.33 1.04
N ASP A 48 4.91 6.54 1.43
CA ASP A 48 5.80 7.48 2.14
C ASP A 48 5.06 7.96 3.39
N ASP A 49 5.37 7.35 4.52
CA ASP A 49 4.59 7.43 5.75
C ASP A 49 5.38 8.07 6.88
N PRO A 50 4.76 8.99 7.65
CA PRO A 50 5.38 9.56 8.84
C PRO A 50 5.45 8.56 9.99
N ARG A 51 6.27 8.89 10.99
CA ARG A 51 6.44 8.11 12.22
C ARG A 51 5.11 7.81 12.90
N GLY A 52 4.94 6.56 13.33
CA GLY A 52 3.73 6.08 13.99
C GLY A 52 2.61 5.66 13.03
N THR A 53 2.79 5.84 11.71
CA THR A 53 1.83 5.29 10.74
C THR A 53 1.78 3.78 10.88
N ALA A 54 0.57 3.27 11.04
CA ALA A 54 0.27 1.85 11.07
C ALA A 54 -1.16 1.61 10.55
N PRO A 55 -1.36 0.69 9.61
CA PRO A 55 -2.69 0.20 9.29
C PRO A 55 -3.22 -0.67 10.45
N PRO A 56 -4.56 -0.84 10.57
CA PRO A 56 -5.13 -1.88 11.41
C PRO A 56 -4.53 -3.26 11.07
N LEU A 57 -4.51 -4.18 12.04
CA LEU A 57 -4.18 -5.58 11.75
C LEU A 57 -5.18 -6.13 10.75
N HIS A 58 -4.72 -6.67 9.63
CA HIS A 58 -5.55 -7.07 8.51
C HIS A 58 -5.05 -8.33 7.83
N VAL A 59 -5.91 -8.90 6.99
CA VAL A 59 -5.64 -10.10 6.18
C VAL A 59 -6.02 -9.82 4.75
N HIS A 60 -5.08 -10.01 3.82
CA HIS A 60 -5.38 -10.08 2.40
C HIS A 60 -5.79 -11.52 2.04
N HIS A 61 -7.03 -11.70 1.55
CA HIS A 61 -7.51 -13.03 1.15
C HIS A 61 -7.08 -13.43 -0.26
N HIS A 62 -6.68 -12.47 -1.07
CA HIS A 62 -6.38 -12.71 -2.50
C HIS A 62 -4.91 -12.48 -2.86
N GLU A 63 -4.23 -11.55 -2.21
CA GLU A 63 -2.90 -11.10 -2.58
C GLU A 63 -1.83 -11.58 -1.59
N ASP A 64 -0.70 -12.01 -2.12
CA ASP A 64 0.56 -11.98 -1.38
C ASP A 64 1.08 -10.54 -1.40
N GLU A 65 1.54 -10.04 -0.26
CA GLU A 65 2.06 -8.69 -0.12
C GLU A 65 3.54 -8.71 0.20
N THR A 66 4.29 -7.79 -0.40
CA THR A 66 5.71 -7.68 -0.11
C THR A 66 6.09 -6.24 0.17
N PHE A 67 7.07 -6.05 1.05
CA PHE A 67 7.59 -4.76 1.46
C PHE A 67 9.08 -4.70 1.13
N TYR A 68 9.50 -3.70 0.36
CA TYR A 68 10.90 -3.37 0.15
C TYR A 68 11.15 -1.96 0.69
N VAL A 69 11.98 -1.84 1.70
CA VAL A 69 12.26 -0.54 2.33
C VAL A 69 13.20 0.26 1.46
N LEU A 70 12.71 1.37 0.92
CA LEU A 70 13.47 2.30 0.09
C LEU A 70 14.27 3.28 0.95
N ASP A 71 13.69 3.70 2.08
CA ASP A 71 14.32 4.62 3.04
C ASP A 71 13.61 4.53 4.39
N GLY A 72 14.37 4.73 5.49
CA GLY A 72 13.85 4.73 6.85
C GLY A 72 13.81 3.37 7.53
N GLU A 73 13.03 3.30 8.61
CA GLU A 73 12.88 2.12 9.46
C GLU A 73 11.41 1.89 9.81
N LEU A 74 10.99 0.66 9.70
CA LEU A 74 9.65 0.20 10.09
C LEU A 74 9.71 -1.21 10.65
N SER A 75 8.64 -1.66 11.30
CA SER A 75 8.41 -3.07 11.60
C SER A 75 7.29 -3.62 10.75
N VAL A 76 7.40 -4.88 10.32
CA VAL A 76 6.28 -5.68 9.84
C VAL A 76 5.92 -6.68 10.93
N ILE A 77 4.67 -6.67 11.36
CA ILE A 77 4.13 -7.57 12.37
C ILE A 77 3.34 -8.64 11.63
N VAL A 78 3.81 -9.89 11.68
CA VAL A 78 3.22 -11.02 10.97
C VAL A 78 2.91 -12.11 11.98
N ASP A 79 1.66 -12.55 12.03
CA ASP A 79 1.20 -13.58 12.98
C ASP A 79 1.67 -13.28 14.43
N GLY A 80 1.56 -12.02 14.84
CA GLY A 80 1.96 -11.54 16.18
C GLY A 80 3.47 -11.43 16.42
N ARG A 81 4.31 -11.66 15.41
CA ARG A 81 5.77 -11.52 15.50
C ARG A 81 6.22 -10.25 14.81
N GLU A 82 6.90 -9.40 15.54
CA GLU A 82 7.49 -8.18 15.01
C GLU A 82 8.85 -8.47 14.35
N GLN A 83 9.04 -7.96 13.14
CA GLN A 83 10.29 -7.98 12.40
C GLN A 83 10.65 -6.56 12.01
N ARG A 84 11.78 -6.05 12.53
CA ARG A 84 12.30 -4.74 12.15
C ARG A 84 12.98 -4.80 10.80
N LEU A 85 12.67 -3.80 9.98
CA LEU A 85 13.21 -3.59 8.65
C LEU A 85 13.84 -2.20 8.56
N SER A 86 14.94 -2.10 7.86
CA SER A 86 15.65 -0.88 7.51
C SER A 86 15.85 -0.78 6.00
N THR A 87 16.38 0.34 5.53
CA THR A 87 16.64 0.57 4.11
C THR A 87 17.38 -0.61 3.46
N GLY A 88 16.80 -1.16 2.40
CA GLY A 88 17.30 -2.32 1.66
C GLY A 88 16.73 -3.67 2.12
N ASP A 89 16.05 -3.72 3.26
CA ASP A 89 15.41 -4.96 3.74
C ASP A 89 14.12 -5.27 2.97
N TYR A 90 13.77 -6.54 2.95
CA TYR A 90 12.63 -7.09 2.22
C TYR A 90 11.83 -8.06 3.10
N ALA A 91 10.51 -7.89 3.12
CA ALA A 91 9.60 -8.81 3.80
C ALA A 91 8.54 -9.34 2.84
N VAL A 92 8.08 -10.55 3.08
CA VAL A 92 6.98 -11.21 2.34
C VAL A 92 5.91 -11.63 3.32
N VAL A 93 4.68 -11.27 3.05
CA VAL A 93 3.50 -11.72 3.78
C VAL A 93 2.60 -12.51 2.82
N PRO A 94 2.49 -13.82 2.96
CA PRO A 94 1.56 -14.61 2.16
C PRO A 94 0.11 -14.23 2.45
N ARG A 95 -0.75 -14.35 1.45
CA ARG A 95 -2.21 -14.21 1.60
C ARG A 95 -2.74 -15.08 2.74
N GLY A 96 -3.78 -14.59 3.40
CA GLY A 96 -4.40 -15.30 4.53
C GLY A 96 -3.66 -15.15 5.85
N VAL A 97 -2.54 -14.43 5.89
CA VAL A 97 -1.76 -14.24 7.13
C VAL A 97 -2.06 -12.85 7.73
N PRO A 98 -2.52 -12.77 9.00
CA PRO A 98 -2.73 -11.50 9.68
C PRO A 98 -1.43 -10.70 9.81
N HIS A 99 -1.46 -9.44 9.42
CA HIS A 99 -0.29 -8.57 9.50
C HIS A 99 -0.63 -7.08 9.59
N ALA A 100 0.37 -6.30 9.95
CA ALA A 100 0.39 -4.85 9.93
C ALA A 100 1.84 -4.38 9.82
N TYR A 101 2.05 -3.09 9.55
CA TYR A 101 3.37 -2.46 9.73
C TYR A 101 3.29 -1.29 10.71
N LEU A 102 4.45 -0.82 11.17
CA LEU A 102 4.57 0.34 12.05
C LEU A 102 5.86 1.11 11.71
N VAL A 103 5.74 2.39 11.40
CA VAL A 103 6.87 3.26 11.07
C VAL A 103 7.57 3.76 12.33
N HIS A 104 8.90 3.59 12.42
CA HIS A 104 9.74 3.99 13.55
C HIS A 104 10.58 5.23 13.31
N SER A 105 11.12 5.41 12.10
CA SER A 105 11.85 6.62 11.70
C SER A 105 10.90 7.82 11.56
N GLU A 106 11.44 9.02 11.40
CA GLU A 106 10.66 10.23 11.16
C GLU A 106 9.73 10.07 9.96
N ARG A 107 10.24 9.42 8.90
CA ARG A 107 9.48 8.92 7.75
C ARG A 107 10.05 7.59 7.31
N ALA A 108 9.22 6.77 6.66
CA ALA A 108 9.67 5.59 5.94
C ALA A 108 9.05 5.55 4.55
N ARG A 109 9.85 5.21 3.54
CA ARG A 109 9.41 4.94 2.18
C ARG A 109 9.57 3.48 1.89
N MET A 110 8.55 2.87 1.33
CA MET A 110 8.57 1.46 0.96
C MET A 110 7.87 1.24 -0.38
N LEU A 111 8.43 0.32 -1.17
CA LEU A 111 7.74 -0.27 -2.31
C LEU A 111 6.93 -1.45 -1.81
N VAL A 112 5.63 -1.38 -1.99
CA VAL A 112 4.70 -2.45 -1.66
C VAL A 112 4.21 -3.09 -2.95
N THR A 113 4.27 -4.42 -3.02
CA THR A 113 3.78 -5.17 -4.18
C THR A 113 2.66 -6.11 -3.75
N PHE A 114 1.57 -6.09 -4.48
CA PHE A 114 0.42 -7.00 -4.34
C PHE A 114 0.39 -7.97 -5.52
N SER A 115 0.29 -9.27 -5.25
CA SER A 115 0.20 -10.30 -6.29
C SER A 115 -0.85 -11.36 -5.93
N PRO A 116 -1.90 -11.51 -6.75
CA PRO A 116 -2.25 -10.76 -7.95
C PRO A 116 -2.54 -9.28 -7.67
N ALA A 117 -2.74 -8.47 -8.72
CA ALA A 117 -3.19 -7.10 -8.62
C ALA A 117 -4.67 -7.01 -8.21
N GLY A 118 -5.09 -5.85 -7.73
CA GLY A 118 -6.47 -5.53 -7.38
C GLY A 118 -6.57 -4.63 -6.16
N PHE A 119 -5.79 -4.91 -5.13
CA PHE A 119 -5.83 -4.16 -3.88
C PHE A 119 -5.35 -2.70 -4.01
N GLU A 120 -4.50 -2.40 -4.98
CA GLU A 120 -4.03 -1.04 -5.22
C GLU A 120 -5.17 -0.02 -5.44
N GLN A 121 -6.32 -0.48 -5.88
CA GLN A 121 -7.50 0.37 -6.09
C GLN A 121 -8.08 0.92 -4.78
N VAL A 122 -7.89 0.21 -3.67
CA VAL A 122 -8.29 0.68 -2.33
C VAL A 122 -7.70 2.06 -2.06
N PHE A 123 -6.42 2.28 -2.35
CA PHE A 123 -5.76 3.54 -2.06
C PHE A 123 -6.35 4.71 -2.85
N VAL A 124 -6.77 4.46 -4.09
CA VAL A 124 -7.43 5.48 -4.92
C VAL A 124 -8.82 5.80 -4.37
N GLU A 125 -9.52 4.82 -3.81
CA GLU A 125 -10.87 4.99 -3.27
C GLU A 125 -10.87 5.67 -1.89
N ILE A 126 -9.93 5.31 -1.00
CA ILE A 126 -9.87 5.87 0.36
C ILE A 126 -9.13 7.20 0.44
N GLY A 127 -8.24 7.47 -0.51
CA GLY A 127 -7.35 8.63 -0.49
C GLY A 127 -7.97 9.87 -1.13
N VAL A 128 -7.36 11.01 -0.85
CA VAL A 128 -7.64 12.26 -1.57
C VAL A 128 -6.48 12.59 -2.50
N PRO A 129 -6.71 13.25 -3.66
CA PRO A 129 -5.63 13.54 -4.62
C PRO A 129 -4.45 14.29 -3.99
N ALA A 130 -3.22 13.80 -4.19
CA ALA A 130 -2.01 14.41 -3.67
C ALA A 130 -1.48 15.47 -4.66
N ILE A 131 -2.06 16.68 -4.61
CA ILE A 131 -1.70 17.80 -5.49
C ILE A 131 -0.54 18.62 -4.91
N GLY A 132 -0.39 18.66 -3.57
CA GLY A 132 0.63 19.42 -2.84
C GLY A 132 1.62 18.53 -2.08
N GLU A 133 2.48 19.16 -1.29
CA GLU A 133 3.46 18.49 -0.42
C GLU A 133 2.85 17.99 0.89
N GLU A 134 1.64 18.46 1.23
CA GLU A 134 0.89 18.08 2.42
C GLU A 134 -0.57 17.77 2.06
N PRO A 135 -1.28 16.97 2.85
CA PRO A 135 -2.70 16.72 2.64
C PRO A 135 -3.49 18.03 2.79
N PRO A 136 -4.56 18.22 2.01
CA PRO A 136 -5.43 19.40 2.16
C PRO A 136 -6.00 19.48 3.57
N ALA A 137 -6.01 20.67 4.16
CA ALA A 137 -6.53 20.88 5.53
C ALA A 137 -8.02 20.55 5.69
N ASP A 138 -8.76 20.57 4.58
CA ASP A 138 -10.18 20.21 4.48
C ASP A 138 -10.40 18.79 3.92
N ALA A 139 -9.33 17.96 3.86
CA ALA A 139 -9.43 16.58 3.39
C ALA A 139 -10.43 15.78 4.23
N VAL A 140 -11.35 15.12 3.55
CA VAL A 140 -12.31 14.20 4.18
C VAL A 140 -11.93 12.78 3.82
N PHE A 141 -11.60 12.00 4.83
CA PHE A 141 -11.29 10.57 4.68
C PHE A 141 -12.47 9.71 5.13
N PRO A 142 -12.60 8.49 4.62
CA PRO A 142 -13.61 7.55 5.09
C PRO A 142 -13.58 7.37 6.61
N THR A 143 -14.75 7.28 7.21
CA THR A 143 -14.91 6.87 8.62
C THR A 143 -14.39 5.44 8.80
N PRO A 144 -14.10 5.00 10.03
CA PRO A 144 -13.68 3.62 10.28
C PRO A 144 -14.63 2.57 9.71
N ASP A 145 -15.94 2.78 9.84
CA ASP A 145 -16.96 1.85 9.32
C ASP A 145 -17.00 1.83 7.77
N GLU A 146 -16.77 2.97 7.14
CA GLU A 146 -16.65 3.06 5.67
C GLU A 146 -15.36 2.39 5.21
N ALA A 147 -14.25 2.64 5.88
CA ALA A 147 -12.98 1.98 5.58
C ALA A 147 -13.09 0.45 5.65
N VAL A 148 -13.71 -0.10 6.71
CA VAL A 148 -13.96 -1.55 6.83
C VAL A 148 -14.71 -2.08 5.62
N ARG A 149 -15.76 -1.38 5.16
CA ARG A 149 -16.53 -1.81 3.97
C ARG A 149 -15.74 -1.74 2.68
N ILE A 150 -14.94 -0.67 2.51
CA ILE A 150 -14.09 -0.52 1.33
C ILE A 150 -13.04 -1.62 1.29
N PHE A 151 -12.30 -1.84 2.37
CA PHE A 151 -11.28 -2.90 2.43
C PHE A 151 -11.88 -4.28 2.16
N ALA A 152 -13.03 -4.59 2.77
CA ALA A 152 -13.71 -5.86 2.55
C ALA A 152 -14.14 -6.08 1.08
N ALA A 153 -14.53 -5.02 0.37
CA ALA A 153 -14.90 -5.11 -1.05
C ALA A 153 -13.71 -5.54 -1.94
N TYR A 154 -12.49 -5.31 -1.48
CA TYR A 154 -11.25 -5.73 -2.15
C TYR A 154 -10.62 -6.98 -1.52
N GLY A 155 -11.36 -7.73 -0.72
CA GLY A 155 -10.88 -8.98 -0.11
C GLY A 155 -9.87 -8.78 1.02
N CYS A 156 -9.82 -7.61 1.64
CA CYS A 156 -9.01 -7.33 2.82
C CYS A 156 -9.90 -7.20 4.05
N GLU A 157 -9.65 -8.04 5.05
CA GLU A 157 -10.39 -8.08 6.30
C GLU A 157 -9.60 -7.41 7.43
N LEU A 158 -10.20 -6.43 8.11
CA LEU A 158 -9.61 -5.81 9.30
C LEU A 158 -9.92 -6.69 10.52
N VAL A 159 -8.89 -7.26 11.15
CA VAL A 159 -9.03 -8.27 12.21
C VAL A 159 -8.55 -7.79 13.58
N GLY A 160 -8.03 -6.58 13.69
CA GLY A 160 -7.58 -6.01 14.95
C GLY A 160 -7.19 -4.54 14.85
N PRO A 161 -6.85 -3.92 15.99
CA PRO A 161 -6.39 -2.52 16.00
C PRO A 161 -5.02 -2.37 15.36
N PRO A 162 -4.65 -1.14 14.94
CA PRO A 162 -3.29 -0.85 14.49
C PRO A 162 -2.29 -1.04 15.65
N PRO A 163 -1.05 -1.50 15.36
CA PRO A 163 0.03 -1.45 16.33
C PRO A 163 0.38 0.00 16.68
N SER A 164 1.03 0.20 17.82
CA SER A 164 1.45 1.52 18.31
C SER A 164 2.90 1.50 18.77
N LEU A 165 3.54 2.68 18.75
CA LEU A 165 4.89 2.91 19.28
C LEU A 165 4.98 2.64 20.77
#